data_77b003ca89efd126b9d05e2e6b428460
#
_entry.id   77b003ca89efd126b9d05e2e6b428460
#
_cell.length_a   1.000
_cell.length_b   1.000
_cell.length_c   1.000
_cell.angle_alpha   90.00
_cell.angle_beta   90.00
_cell.angle_gamma   90.00
#
_symmetry.space_group_name_H-M   'P 1'
#
loop_
_entity.id
_entity.type
_entity.pdbx_description
1 polymer ?
#
loop_
_entity_poly.entity_id
_entity_poly.type
_entity_poly.pdbx_seq_one_letter_code
_entity_poly.pdbx_strand_id
1 'polypeptide(L)'
;EISLGLVGSEMCIRDSYLPETSNAKFYFDNALKLLYILNTTTLNTLMLHASVVTQAGNGYAFLGKSGTGKSTHSQLWLRYLEGYELLNDDHPIIRLMDDEVIVYGSPWSGKTPCYKNKQACLKAVVRLEQASENKIIRLRGIQAYAAFSPSCSGMRWQREMADAIHQTIVAVTEHCRLLHLKCLPDEEAARLCCQTIHER
;
A
#
# COMPACT_ATOMS: atom_id res chain seq x y z
N GLU A 1 -6.40 -35.42 -0.42
CA GLU A 1 -7.74 -34.88 -0.69
C GLU A 1 -8.02 -33.78 0.31
N ILE A 2 -7.95 -32.55 -0.15
CA ILE A 2 -8.28 -31.38 0.67
C ILE A 2 -9.78 -31.19 0.55
N SER A 3 -10.44 -31.28 1.68
CA SER A 3 -11.88 -31.22 1.82
C SER A 3 -12.46 -29.89 1.35
N LEU A 4 -13.46 -29.97 0.61
CA LEU A 4 -14.44 -29.11 -0.02
C LEU A 4 -15.04 -27.99 0.85
N GLY A 5 -14.23 -27.05 1.30
CA GLY A 5 -14.76 -25.86 1.97
C GLY A 5 -14.51 -24.55 1.22
N LEU A 6 -13.71 -24.57 0.19
CA LEU A 6 -13.25 -23.39 -0.53
C LEU A 6 -13.71 -23.38 -2.00
N VAL A 7 -15.01 -23.57 -2.20
CA VAL A 7 -15.60 -23.56 -3.55
C VAL A 7 -15.29 -22.24 -4.24
N GLY A 8 -14.56 -22.28 -5.30
CA GLY A 8 -14.13 -21.12 -6.09
C GLY A 8 -12.64 -20.80 -5.95
N SER A 9 -12.11 -20.69 -4.75
CA SER A 9 -10.68 -20.43 -4.55
C SER A 9 -9.80 -21.65 -4.84
N GLU A 10 -10.27 -22.84 -4.48
CA GLU A 10 -9.60 -24.11 -4.83
C GLU A 10 -9.62 -24.40 -6.30
N MET A 11 -10.73 -24.11 -6.98
CA MET A 11 -10.80 -24.26 -8.43
C MET A 11 -9.80 -23.37 -9.15
N CYS A 12 -9.68 -22.10 -8.75
CA CYS A 12 -8.69 -21.20 -9.36
C CYS A 12 -7.24 -21.68 -9.17
N ILE A 13 -6.93 -22.36 -8.06
CA ILE A 13 -5.58 -22.89 -7.79
C ILE A 13 -5.37 -24.22 -8.50
N ARG A 14 -6.35 -25.13 -8.49
CA ARG A 14 -6.25 -26.44 -9.13
C ARG A 14 -6.23 -26.40 -10.64
N ASP A 15 -7.03 -25.54 -11.22
CA ASP A 15 -7.14 -25.41 -12.69
C ASP A 15 -6.07 -24.48 -13.28
N SER A 16 -5.31 -23.78 -12.43
CA SER A 16 -4.14 -23.03 -12.88
C SER A 16 -3.03 -24.03 -13.22
N TYR A 17 -2.92 -24.39 -14.47
CA TYR A 17 -1.75 -25.07 -14.99
C TYR A 17 -0.56 -24.14 -14.84
N LEU A 18 0.29 -24.42 -13.85
CA LEU A 18 1.57 -23.76 -13.68
C LEU A 18 2.58 -24.46 -14.58
N PRO A 19 2.92 -23.91 -15.74
CA PRO A 19 3.94 -24.51 -16.57
C PRO A 19 5.26 -24.53 -15.78
N GLU A 20 6.05 -25.56 -15.92
CA GLU A 20 7.42 -25.64 -15.39
C GLU A 20 8.31 -24.64 -16.13
N THR A 21 8.02 -23.35 -15.98
CA THR A 21 8.73 -22.25 -16.59
C THR A 21 9.36 -21.37 -15.50
N SER A 22 10.34 -20.59 -15.89
CA SER A 22 10.96 -19.57 -15.02
C SER A 22 9.97 -18.58 -14.39
N ASN A 23 8.73 -18.54 -14.86
CA ASN A 23 7.66 -17.64 -14.41
C ASN A 23 6.64 -18.30 -13.45
N ALA A 24 6.77 -19.59 -13.12
CA ALA A 24 5.79 -20.31 -12.29
C ALA A 24 5.57 -19.60 -10.92
N LYS A 25 6.65 -19.14 -10.29
CA LYS A 25 6.58 -18.36 -9.06
C LYS A 25 5.76 -17.07 -9.23
N PHE A 26 5.98 -16.35 -10.32
CA PHE A 26 5.26 -15.11 -10.62
C PHE A 26 3.75 -15.34 -10.77
N TYR A 27 3.35 -16.38 -11.49
CA TYR A 27 1.94 -16.72 -11.65
C TYR A 27 1.30 -17.16 -10.34
N PHE A 28 2.00 -17.97 -9.56
CA PHE A 28 1.54 -18.42 -8.25
C PHE A 28 1.37 -17.24 -7.27
N ASP A 29 2.36 -16.36 -7.18
CA ASP A 29 2.29 -15.17 -6.32
C ASP A 29 1.13 -14.25 -6.72
N ASN A 30 0.88 -14.06 -8.02
CA ASN A 30 -0.25 -13.26 -8.49
C ASN A 30 -1.60 -13.92 -8.22
N ALA A 31 -1.70 -15.25 -8.34
CA ALA A 31 -2.90 -15.99 -7.99
C ALA A 31 -3.22 -15.85 -6.49
N LEU A 32 -2.21 -15.97 -5.62
CA LEU A 32 -2.37 -15.78 -4.17
C LEU A 32 -2.79 -14.35 -3.82
N LYS A 33 -2.19 -13.33 -4.46
CA LYS A 33 -2.61 -11.93 -4.28
C LYS A 33 -4.07 -11.73 -4.67
N LEU A 34 -4.48 -12.28 -5.82
CA LEU A 34 -5.85 -12.19 -6.29
C LEU A 34 -6.81 -12.86 -5.31
N LEU A 35 -6.52 -14.07 -4.87
CA LEU A 35 -7.31 -14.77 -3.86
C LEU A 35 -7.43 -13.97 -2.56
N TYR A 36 -6.34 -13.40 -2.10
CA TYR A 36 -6.33 -12.54 -0.92
C TYR A 36 -7.26 -11.34 -1.10
N ILE A 37 -7.12 -10.60 -2.20
CA ILE A 37 -7.95 -9.43 -2.51
C ILE A 37 -9.43 -9.81 -2.57
N LEU A 38 -9.77 -10.88 -3.26
CA LEU A 38 -11.16 -11.33 -3.42
C LEU A 38 -11.84 -11.69 -2.09
N ASN A 39 -11.09 -12.25 -1.15
CA ASN A 39 -11.64 -12.71 0.13
C ASN A 39 -11.55 -11.67 1.26
N THR A 40 -10.82 -10.57 1.08
CA THR A 40 -10.61 -9.60 2.17
C THR A 40 -11.18 -8.21 1.89
N THR A 41 -11.45 -7.86 0.64
CA THR A 41 -11.93 -6.51 0.26
C THR A 41 -13.22 -6.14 1.01
N THR A 42 -14.18 -7.06 1.14
CA THR A 42 -15.43 -6.83 1.88
C THR A 42 -15.26 -6.81 3.40
N LEU A 43 -14.05 -7.07 3.90
CA LEU A 43 -13.66 -7.02 5.31
C LEU A 43 -12.89 -5.72 5.64
N ASN A 44 -13.21 -4.61 4.97
CA ASN A 44 -12.55 -3.32 5.12
C ASN A 44 -11.02 -3.39 4.94
N THR A 45 -10.57 -4.25 4.05
CA THR A 45 -9.15 -4.56 3.86
C THR A 45 -8.76 -4.32 2.41
N LEU A 46 -7.69 -3.55 2.18
CA LEU A 46 -7.17 -3.27 0.84
C LEU A 46 -5.67 -3.57 0.76
N MET A 47 -5.28 -4.20 -0.33
CA MET A 47 -3.87 -4.30 -0.72
C MET A 47 -3.50 -3.04 -1.51
N LEU A 48 -2.38 -2.42 -1.15
CA LEU A 48 -1.89 -1.21 -1.81
C LEU A 48 -0.70 -1.52 -2.71
N HIS A 49 -0.48 -0.65 -3.68
CA HIS A 49 0.81 -0.54 -4.38
C HIS A 49 1.57 0.65 -3.78
N ALA A 50 2.33 0.39 -2.73
CA ALA A 50 2.98 1.40 -1.90
C ALA A 50 4.29 0.89 -1.30
N SER A 51 5.15 1.83 -0.89
CA SER A 51 6.24 1.55 0.04
C SER A 51 5.92 2.18 1.39
N VAL A 52 6.14 1.47 2.49
CA VAL A 52 5.73 1.90 3.84
C VAL A 52 6.92 1.86 4.79
N VAL A 53 7.12 2.98 5.48
CA VAL A 53 8.03 3.08 6.62
C VAL A 53 7.25 3.26 7.91
N THR A 54 7.84 2.85 9.02
CA THR A 54 7.22 2.95 10.35
C THR A 54 8.19 3.52 11.37
N GLN A 55 7.63 4.23 12.36
CA GLN A 55 8.36 4.71 13.55
C GLN A 55 7.41 4.71 14.74
N ALA A 56 7.82 4.13 15.85
CA ALA A 56 7.09 4.13 17.12
C ALA A 56 5.60 3.75 16.98
N GLY A 57 5.30 2.70 16.18
CA GLY A 57 3.94 2.21 15.95
C GLY A 57 3.12 3.03 14.94
N ASN A 58 3.66 4.08 14.34
CA ASN A 58 3.04 4.87 13.30
C ASN A 58 3.58 4.47 11.92
N GLY A 59 2.70 4.43 10.91
CA GLY A 59 3.00 4.08 9.53
C GLY A 59 2.85 5.24 8.57
N TYR A 60 3.70 5.29 7.55
CA TYR A 60 3.73 6.32 6.52
C TYR A 60 3.88 5.64 5.16
N ALA A 61 2.87 5.80 4.29
CA ALA A 61 2.80 5.12 3.01
C ALA A 61 3.14 6.07 1.85
N PHE A 62 4.02 5.64 0.97
CA PHE A 62 4.39 6.36 -0.24
C PHE A 62 3.78 5.71 -1.46
N LEU A 63 2.99 6.48 -2.21
CA LEU A 63 2.25 6.05 -3.39
C LEU A 63 2.83 6.65 -4.67
N GLY A 64 2.53 6.02 -5.77
CA GLY A 64 2.87 6.51 -7.10
C GLY A 64 2.92 5.37 -8.12
N LYS A 65 2.93 5.71 -9.40
CA LYS A 65 3.09 4.74 -10.47
C LYS A 65 4.40 3.95 -10.31
N SER A 66 4.51 2.81 -10.98
CA SER A 66 5.79 2.10 -11.06
C SER A 66 6.88 3.04 -11.60
N GLY A 67 8.06 3.02 -10.99
CA GLY A 67 9.16 3.91 -11.38
C GLY A 67 9.11 5.33 -10.82
N THR A 68 8.06 5.75 -10.09
CA THR A 68 7.97 7.11 -9.51
C THR A 68 9.03 7.37 -8.41
N GLY A 69 9.60 6.32 -7.79
CA GLY A 69 10.61 6.48 -6.75
C GLY A 69 10.11 6.18 -5.33
N LYS A 70 9.03 5.41 -5.17
CA LYS A 70 8.50 5.00 -3.84
C LYS A 70 9.58 4.37 -2.96
N SER A 71 10.23 3.32 -3.45
CA SER A 71 11.32 2.63 -2.72
C SER A 71 12.51 3.55 -2.47
N THR A 72 12.84 4.43 -3.44
CA THR A 72 13.90 5.44 -3.27
C THR A 72 13.56 6.38 -2.12
N HIS A 73 12.32 6.91 -2.09
CA HIS A 73 11.91 7.84 -1.04
C HIS A 73 11.90 7.16 0.35
N SER A 74 11.44 5.91 0.44
CA SER A 74 11.55 5.12 1.68
C SER A 74 12.99 4.96 2.12
N GLN A 75 13.93 4.67 1.20
CA GLN A 75 15.36 4.56 1.53
C GLN A 75 15.95 5.89 2.01
N LEU A 76 15.51 7.03 1.44
CA LEU A 76 15.91 8.36 1.95
C LEU A 76 15.44 8.57 3.39
N TRP A 77 14.22 8.15 3.74
CA TRP A 77 13.73 8.19 5.12
C TRP A 77 14.60 7.35 6.06
N LEU A 78 14.93 6.12 5.67
CA LEU A 78 15.78 5.24 6.48
C LEU A 78 17.20 5.79 6.65
N ARG A 79 17.70 6.51 5.65
CA ARG A 79 19.06 7.05 5.65
C ARG A 79 19.21 8.34 6.44
N TYR A 80 18.22 9.23 6.37
CA TYR A 80 18.36 10.61 6.85
C TYR A 80 17.49 10.94 8.06
N LEU A 81 16.54 10.07 8.42
CA LEU A 81 15.63 10.25 9.54
C LEU A 81 15.79 9.11 10.54
N GLU A 82 16.06 9.47 11.79
CA GLU A 82 16.34 8.48 12.83
C GLU A 82 15.08 7.71 13.27
N GLY A 83 15.25 6.44 13.58
CA GLY A 83 14.22 5.59 14.17
C GLY A 83 13.16 5.06 13.21
N TYR A 84 13.28 5.34 11.91
CA TYR A 84 12.38 4.76 10.91
C TYR A 84 12.86 3.39 10.44
N GLU A 85 11.93 2.48 10.19
CA GLU A 85 12.19 1.18 9.61
C GLU A 85 11.24 0.90 8.43
N LEU A 86 11.71 0.15 7.43
CA LEU A 86 10.87 -0.31 6.33
C LEU A 86 9.91 -1.38 6.84
N LEU A 87 8.62 -1.22 6.59
CA LEU A 87 7.60 -2.23 6.90
C LEU A 87 7.32 -3.14 5.71
N ASN A 88 7.12 -2.55 4.54
CA ASN A 88 6.91 -3.27 3.29
C ASN A 88 7.29 -2.38 2.10
N ASP A 89 7.77 -3.00 1.02
CA ASP A 89 8.10 -2.31 -0.22
C ASP A 89 7.42 -3.01 -1.39
N ASP A 90 6.21 -2.58 -1.73
CA ASP A 90 5.40 -2.90 -2.91
C ASP A 90 3.93 -3.23 -2.63
N HIS A 91 3.62 -4.22 -1.74
CA HIS A 91 2.25 -4.67 -1.50
C HIS A 91 1.86 -4.70 -0.02
N PRO A 92 1.94 -3.58 0.72
CA PRO A 92 1.42 -3.52 2.08
C PRO A 92 -0.11 -3.68 2.06
N ILE A 93 -0.64 -4.11 3.20
CA ILE A 93 -2.08 -4.28 3.39
C ILE A 93 -2.54 -3.25 4.40
N ILE A 94 -3.67 -2.62 4.14
CA ILE A 94 -4.35 -1.77 5.13
C ILE A 94 -5.68 -2.40 5.52
N ARG A 95 -6.09 -2.16 6.75
CA ARG A 95 -7.40 -2.54 7.26
C ARG A 95 -7.95 -1.45 8.16
N LEU A 96 -9.23 -1.12 7.97
CA LEU A 96 -9.97 -0.27 8.91
C LEU A 96 -10.47 -1.14 10.06
N MET A 97 -10.10 -0.78 11.29
CA MET A 97 -10.49 -1.45 12.54
C MET A 97 -10.75 -0.41 13.60
N ASP A 98 -11.93 -0.42 14.21
CA ASP A 98 -12.28 0.43 15.35
C ASP A 98 -11.93 1.93 15.13
N ASP A 99 -12.28 2.45 13.96
CA ASP A 99 -11.98 3.83 13.52
C ASP A 99 -10.48 4.15 13.37
N GLU A 100 -9.61 3.15 13.34
CA GLU A 100 -8.20 3.30 13.00
C GLU A 100 -7.85 2.57 11.70
N VAL A 101 -6.98 3.17 10.90
CA VAL A 101 -6.40 2.51 9.73
C VAL A 101 -5.09 1.87 10.12
N ILE A 102 -5.07 0.54 10.11
CA ILE A 102 -3.87 -0.22 10.42
C ILE A 102 -3.20 -0.67 9.12
N VAL A 103 -1.89 -0.46 9.01
CA VAL A 103 -1.07 -0.96 7.90
C VAL A 103 -0.22 -2.14 8.37
N TYR A 104 -0.19 -3.18 7.55
CA TYR A 104 0.51 -4.44 7.78
C TYR A 104 1.61 -4.66 6.74
N GLY A 105 2.71 -5.25 7.17
CA GLY A 105 3.61 -5.92 6.26
C GLY A 105 2.93 -7.12 5.59
N SER A 106 3.47 -7.57 4.47
CA SER A 106 2.90 -8.68 3.71
C SER A 106 4.00 -9.63 3.22
N PRO A 107 3.65 -10.84 2.77
CA PRO A 107 4.60 -11.77 2.16
C PRO A 107 4.99 -11.35 0.74
N TRP A 108 4.48 -10.25 0.23
CA TRP A 108 4.78 -9.73 -1.10
C TRP A 108 5.62 -8.47 -0.99
N SER A 109 6.78 -8.47 -1.62
CA SER A 109 7.70 -7.35 -1.65
C SER A 109 8.20 -7.09 -3.07
N GLY A 110 8.65 -5.87 -3.34
CA GLY A 110 9.20 -5.46 -4.61
C GLY A 110 10.70 -5.77 -4.72
N LYS A 111 11.44 -4.77 -5.21
CA LYS A 111 12.90 -4.90 -5.41
C LYS A 111 13.67 -5.02 -4.10
N THR A 112 13.15 -4.44 -3.02
CA THR A 112 13.75 -4.53 -1.69
C THR A 112 13.05 -5.65 -0.92
N PRO A 113 13.68 -6.81 -0.67
CA PRO A 113 13.08 -7.89 0.10
C PRO A 113 12.71 -7.40 1.51
N CYS A 114 11.42 -7.40 1.83
CA CYS A 114 10.93 -6.98 3.13
C CYS A 114 9.62 -7.74 3.46
N TYR A 115 9.74 -8.77 4.29
CA TYR A 115 8.65 -9.70 4.62
C TYR A 115 8.38 -9.67 6.13
N LYS A 116 8.04 -8.48 6.65
CA LYS A 116 7.83 -8.29 8.09
C LYS A 116 6.40 -8.65 8.49
N ASN A 117 6.24 -9.49 9.49
CA ASN A 117 4.98 -9.71 10.19
C ASN A 117 4.82 -8.67 11.32
N LYS A 118 4.64 -7.42 10.91
CA LYS A 118 4.46 -6.25 11.79
C LYS A 118 3.29 -5.41 11.30
N GLN A 119 2.78 -4.57 12.20
CA GLN A 119 1.72 -3.60 11.91
C GLN A 119 2.02 -2.23 12.52
N ALA A 120 1.35 -1.21 12.01
CA ALA A 120 1.41 0.15 12.54
C ALA A 120 0.10 0.90 12.26
N CYS A 121 -0.23 1.93 13.04
CA CYS A 121 -1.34 2.82 12.73
C CYS A 121 -0.94 3.73 11.57
N LEU A 122 -1.68 3.71 10.47
CA LEU A 122 -1.39 4.53 9.28
C LEU A 122 -1.75 5.99 9.57
N LYS A 123 -0.74 6.85 9.66
CA LYS A 123 -0.91 8.29 9.97
C LYS A 123 -0.92 9.17 8.74
N ALA A 124 -0.14 8.82 7.73
CA ALA A 124 -0.10 9.60 6.50
C ALA A 124 0.10 8.74 5.26
N VAL A 125 -0.44 9.25 4.16
CA VAL A 125 -0.30 8.71 2.81
C VAL A 125 0.20 9.82 1.91
N VAL A 126 1.32 9.61 1.24
CA VAL A 126 1.99 10.60 0.40
C VAL A 126 2.05 10.12 -1.04
N ARG A 127 1.35 10.79 -1.93
CA ARG A 127 1.51 10.57 -3.36
C ARG A 127 2.77 11.28 -3.85
N LEU A 128 3.67 10.52 -4.44
CA LEU A 128 4.91 11.03 -5.02
C LEU A 128 4.73 11.39 -6.49
N GLU A 129 5.40 12.45 -6.91
CA GLU A 129 5.57 12.88 -8.29
C GLU A 129 7.00 13.40 -8.48
N GLN A 130 7.71 12.93 -9.52
CA GLN A 130 9.04 13.43 -9.85
C GLN A 130 8.93 14.86 -10.38
N ALA A 131 9.76 15.75 -9.87
CA ALA A 131 9.79 17.17 -10.24
C ALA A 131 11.20 17.73 -10.13
N SER A 132 11.39 18.96 -10.62
CA SER A 132 12.65 19.70 -10.54
C SER A 132 12.83 20.47 -9.22
N GLU A 133 11.82 20.47 -8.36
CA GLU A 133 11.82 21.15 -7.06
C GLU A 133 11.04 20.33 -6.02
N ASN A 134 11.34 20.54 -4.75
CA ASN A 134 10.63 19.91 -3.65
C ASN A 134 9.44 20.77 -3.21
N LYS A 135 8.21 20.27 -3.39
CA LYS A 135 6.98 20.95 -3.00
C LYS A 135 5.95 19.94 -2.50
N ILE A 136 5.39 20.21 -1.33
CA ILE A 136 4.37 19.36 -0.72
C ILE A 136 3.09 20.15 -0.49
N ILE A 137 1.95 19.52 -0.75
CA ILE A 137 0.63 20.07 -0.46
C ILE A 137 -0.24 19.03 0.23
N ARG A 138 -1.13 19.48 1.12
CA ARG A 138 -2.14 18.64 1.75
C ARG A 138 -3.34 18.49 0.83
N LEU A 139 -3.77 17.24 0.62
CA LEU A 139 -4.96 16.90 -0.16
C LEU A 139 -6.15 16.69 0.76
N ARG A 140 -7.36 17.07 0.30
CA ARG A 140 -8.61 16.87 1.04
C ARG A 140 -9.75 16.47 0.09
N GLY A 141 -10.78 15.84 0.64
CA GLY A 141 -11.98 15.46 -0.10
C GLY A 141 -11.68 14.68 -1.38
N ILE A 142 -12.26 15.11 -2.49
CA ILE A 142 -12.12 14.41 -3.78
C ILE A 142 -10.66 14.33 -4.29
N GLN A 143 -9.82 15.31 -3.96
CA GLN A 143 -8.40 15.28 -4.35
C GLN A 143 -7.65 14.17 -3.60
N ALA A 144 -7.92 14.00 -2.30
CA ALA A 144 -7.37 12.93 -1.49
C ALA A 144 -7.81 11.57 -2.01
N TYR A 145 -9.10 11.40 -2.28
CA TYR A 145 -9.67 10.19 -2.87
C TYR A 145 -9.01 9.85 -4.22
N ALA A 146 -8.94 10.80 -5.12
CA ALA A 146 -8.35 10.61 -6.45
C ALA A 146 -6.85 10.29 -6.42
N ALA A 147 -6.12 10.80 -5.41
CA ALA A 147 -4.71 10.51 -5.23
C ALA A 147 -4.46 9.09 -4.68
N PHE A 148 -5.33 8.61 -3.80
CA PHE A 148 -5.18 7.32 -3.11
C PHE A 148 -5.76 6.14 -3.90
N SER A 149 -6.94 6.31 -4.48
CA SER A 149 -7.71 5.26 -5.16
C SER A 149 -6.92 4.45 -6.21
N PRO A 150 -6.05 5.03 -7.06
CA PRO A 150 -5.29 4.26 -8.05
C PRO A 150 -4.28 3.28 -7.48
N SER A 151 -3.88 3.44 -6.21
CA SER A 151 -2.95 2.55 -5.54
C SER A 151 -3.63 1.39 -4.80
N CYS A 152 -4.96 1.35 -4.78
CA CYS A 152 -5.75 0.31 -4.14
C CYS A 152 -6.09 -0.79 -5.14
N SER A 153 -5.71 -2.01 -4.83
CA SER A 153 -6.07 -3.20 -5.60
C SER A 153 -7.50 -3.63 -5.31
N GLY A 154 -8.21 -4.15 -6.32
CA GLY A 154 -9.55 -4.70 -6.15
C GLY A 154 -10.37 -4.72 -7.44
N MET A 155 -11.44 -5.51 -7.46
CA MET A 155 -12.34 -5.65 -8.61
C MET A 155 -13.45 -4.59 -8.56
N ARG A 156 -13.31 -3.53 -9.36
CA ARG A 156 -14.22 -2.39 -9.37
C ARG A 156 -15.46 -2.58 -10.26
N TRP A 157 -15.52 -3.64 -11.04
CA TRP A 157 -16.69 -3.99 -11.87
C TRP A 157 -17.72 -4.84 -11.11
N GLN A 158 -17.37 -5.42 -9.97
CA GLN A 158 -18.30 -6.09 -9.08
C GLN A 158 -18.78 -5.10 -8.03
N ARG A 159 -20.10 -4.85 -7.98
CA ARG A 159 -20.69 -3.79 -7.17
C ARG A 159 -20.33 -3.88 -5.69
N GLU A 160 -20.49 -5.04 -5.08
CA GLU A 160 -20.20 -5.24 -3.66
C GLU A 160 -18.73 -4.91 -3.31
N MET A 161 -17.80 -5.38 -4.12
CA MET A 161 -16.38 -5.04 -3.93
C MET A 161 -16.10 -3.57 -4.21
N ALA A 162 -16.70 -2.99 -5.25
CA ALA A 162 -16.53 -1.58 -5.56
C ALA A 162 -17.02 -0.69 -4.42
N ASP A 163 -18.16 -1.02 -3.81
CA ASP A 163 -18.72 -0.32 -2.66
C ASP A 163 -17.81 -0.47 -1.43
N ALA A 164 -17.30 -1.67 -1.14
CA ALA A 164 -16.37 -1.91 -0.04
C ALA A 164 -15.04 -1.16 -0.22
N ILE A 165 -14.47 -1.17 -1.45
CA ILE A 165 -13.27 -0.39 -1.79
C ILE A 165 -13.54 1.10 -1.56
N HIS A 166 -14.67 1.61 -2.03
CA HIS A 166 -15.05 3.01 -1.86
C HIS A 166 -15.13 3.40 -0.39
N GLN A 167 -15.86 2.63 0.42
CA GLN A 167 -16.00 2.86 1.86
C GLN A 167 -14.65 2.88 2.59
N THR A 168 -13.78 1.91 2.30
CA THR A 168 -12.44 1.85 2.89
C THR A 168 -11.58 3.04 2.48
N ILE A 169 -11.64 3.47 1.19
CA ILE A 169 -10.91 4.66 0.73
C ILE A 169 -11.41 5.91 1.43
N VAL A 170 -12.73 6.09 1.57
CA VAL A 170 -13.31 7.23 2.29
C VAL A 170 -12.79 7.27 3.72
N ALA A 171 -12.86 6.15 4.45
CA ALA A 171 -12.34 6.06 5.81
C ALA A 171 -10.85 6.44 5.88
N VAL A 172 -10.00 5.96 4.96
CA VAL A 172 -8.59 6.36 4.91
C VAL A 172 -8.43 7.86 4.72
N THR A 173 -9.26 8.50 3.86
CA THR A 173 -9.18 9.94 3.63
C THR A 173 -9.64 10.78 4.81
N GLU A 174 -10.44 10.22 5.71
CA GLU A 174 -10.91 10.87 6.94
C GLU A 174 -9.93 10.69 8.11
N HIS A 175 -9.33 9.52 8.25
CA HIS A 175 -8.47 9.18 9.39
C HIS A 175 -6.96 9.44 9.16
N CYS A 176 -6.51 9.53 7.89
CA CYS A 176 -5.11 9.72 7.55
C CYS A 176 -4.86 11.10 6.92
N ARG A 177 -3.66 11.61 7.10
CA ARG A 177 -3.21 12.79 6.34
C ARG A 177 -2.85 12.37 4.92
N LEU A 178 -3.48 12.96 3.92
CA LEU A 178 -3.12 12.75 2.52
C LEU A 178 -2.37 13.95 1.98
N LEU A 179 -1.23 13.67 1.36
CA LEU A 179 -0.29 14.66 0.85
C LEU A 179 0.11 14.34 -0.59
N HIS A 180 0.45 15.36 -1.34
CA HIS A 180 1.08 15.23 -2.64
C HIS A 180 2.45 15.89 -2.58
N LEU A 181 3.49 15.12 -2.78
CA LEU A 181 4.89 15.54 -2.79
C LEU A 181 5.43 15.47 -4.22
N LYS A 182 5.69 16.63 -4.79
CA LYS A 182 6.55 16.81 -5.96
C LYS A 182 7.97 16.88 -5.46
N CYS A 183 8.89 16.04 -5.95
CA CYS A 183 10.21 16.01 -5.36
C CYS A 183 11.33 15.50 -6.26
N LEU A 184 12.53 15.89 -5.89
CA LEU A 184 13.80 15.29 -6.24
C LEU A 184 14.09 14.05 -5.35
N PRO A 185 14.95 13.13 -5.78
CA PRO A 185 15.36 11.99 -4.95
C PRO A 185 16.51 12.38 -3.99
N ASP A 186 16.29 13.33 -3.08
CA ASP A 186 17.28 13.90 -2.18
C ASP A 186 16.85 13.92 -0.70
N GLU A 187 17.77 14.31 0.18
CA GLU A 187 17.56 14.43 1.62
C GLU A 187 16.49 15.47 1.95
N GLU A 188 16.48 16.60 1.24
CA GLU A 188 15.56 17.68 1.49
C GLU A 188 14.10 17.22 1.29
N ALA A 189 13.82 16.42 0.25
CA ALA A 189 12.51 15.84 0.02
C ALA A 189 12.04 14.96 1.20
N ALA A 190 12.94 14.16 1.77
CA ALA A 190 12.59 13.32 2.93
C ALA A 190 12.31 14.17 4.17
N ARG A 191 13.13 15.18 4.45
CA ARG A 191 12.96 16.09 5.60
C ARG A 191 11.69 16.93 5.45
N LEU A 192 11.45 17.53 4.29
CA LEU A 192 10.24 18.31 3.99
C LEU A 192 8.99 17.45 4.21
N CYS A 193 9.00 16.23 3.69
CA CYS A 193 7.89 15.31 3.82
C CYS A 193 7.61 14.96 5.29
N CYS A 194 8.65 14.59 6.04
CA CYS A 194 8.53 14.24 7.45
C CYS A 194 8.04 15.43 8.29
N GLN A 195 8.60 16.61 8.11
CA GLN A 195 8.18 17.82 8.80
C GLN A 195 6.71 18.14 8.56
N THR A 196 6.27 18.16 7.28
CA THR A 196 4.88 18.47 6.92
C THR A 196 3.88 17.44 7.48
N ILE A 197 4.27 16.17 7.58
CA ILE A 197 3.42 15.14 8.20
C ILE A 197 3.25 15.42 9.69
N HIS A 198 4.27 15.92 10.40
CA HIS A 198 4.23 16.13 11.84
C HIS A 198 3.78 17.56 12.24
N GLU A 199 3.68 18.50 11.30
CA GLU A 199 3.09 19.83 11.54
C GLU A 199 1.61 19.68 11.95
N ARG A 200 1.15 20.43 12.94
CA ARG A 200 -0.23 20.38 13.47
C ARG A 200 -1.26 21.01 12.54
#